data_439619dc499199d8c6ed40c74af7e737
#
_entry.id   439619dc499199d8c6ed40c74af7e737
#
_cell.length_a   1.000
_cell.length_b   1.000
_cell.length_c   1.000
_cell.angle_alpha   90.00
_cell.angle_beta   90.00
_cell.angle_gamma   90.00
#
_symmetry.space_group_name_H-M   'P 1'
#
loop_
_entity.id
_entity.type
_entity.pdbx_description
1 polymer ?
#
loop_
_entity_poly.entity_id
_entity_poly.type
_entity_poly.pdbx_seq_one_letter_code
_entity_poly.pdbx_strand_id
1 'polypeptide(L)' 'MNLLEHYIKEIHNVQDISDKFARETGRKPKEPLYEVDVTVDCYGVVERMKKFMSKSEFEQAKKQGYFLA' A
#
# COMPACT_ATOMS: atom_id res chain seq x y z
N MET A 1 -4.73 16.91 9.43
CA MET A 1 -4.64 15.48 9.74
C MET A 1 -3.18 15.04 9.68
N ASN A 2 -2.69 14.41 10.73
CA ASN A 2 -1.30 13.98 10.77
C ASN A 2 -1.16 12.56 10.24
N LEU A 3 -0.29 12.38 9.26
CA LEU A 3 0.07 11.06 8.77
C LEU A 3 1.11 10.44 9.68
N LEU A 4 0.92 9.18 10.02
CA LEU A 4 1.83 8.44 10.89
C LEU A 4 2.62 7.43 10.09
N GLU A 5 3.86 7.19 10.51
CA GLU A 5 4.73 6.19 9.91
C GLU A 5 4.27 4.79 10.31
N HIS A 6 3.99 3.96 9.32
CA HIS A 6 3.60 2.57 9.50
C HIS A 6 4.74 1.68 9.01
N TYR A 7 5.51 1.12 9.93
CA TYR A 7 6.66 0.29 9.59
C TYR A 7 6.23 -1.10 9.16
N ILE A 8 6.70 -1.53 8.00
CA ILE A 8 6.32 -2.82 7.42
C ILE A 8 7.05 -3.95 8.15
N LYS A 9 6.29 -4.83 8.80
CA LYS A 9 6.81 -6.03 9.46
C LYS A 9 6.82 -7.21 8.51
N GLU A 10 5.76 -7.37 7.72
CA GLU A 10 5.61 -8.48 6.80
C GLU A 10 4.66 -8.10 5.67
N ILE A 11 5.00 -8.50 4.47
CA ILE A 11 4.12 -8.35 3.30
C ILE A 11 3.54 -9.73 3.02
N HIS A 12 2.22 -9.87 3.19
CA HIS A 12 1.53 -11.15 3.02
C HIS A 12 1.14 -11.42 1.59
N ASN A 13 0.66 -10.38 0.88
CA ASN A 13 0.20 -10.52 -0.48
C ASN A 13 0.22 -9.16 -1.19
N VAL A 14 0.45 -9.19 -2.50
CA VAL A 14 0.38 -8.02 -3.36
C VAL A 14 -0.44 -8.40 -4.57
N GLN A 15 -1.51 -7.66 -4.82
CA GLN A 15 -2.39 -7.90 -5.96
C GLN A 15 -2.45 -6.67 -6.84
N ASP A 16 -2.25 -6.86 -8.15
CA ASP A 16 -2.42 -5.77 -9.12
C ASP A 16 -3.92 -5.61 -9.38
N ILE A 17 -4.45 -4.45 -9.03
CA ILE A 17 -5.88 -4.14 -9.20
C ILE A 17 -6.11 -3.06 -10.25
N SER A 18 -5.13 -2.82 -11.13
CA SER A 18 -5.22 -1.78 -12.15
C SER A 18 -6.45 -1.94 -13.04
N ASP A 19 -6.71 -3.16 -13.50
CA ASP A 19 -7.87 -3.43 -14.37
C ASP A 19 -9.19 -3.23 -13.64
N LYS A 20 -9.26 -3.67 -12.38
CA LYS A 20 -10.44 -3.48 -11.56
C LYS A 20 -10.72 -2.00 -11.33
N PHE A 21 -9.68 -1.25 -11.02
CA PHE A 21 -9.78 0.20 -10.84
C PHE A 21 -10.28 0.89 -12.12
N ALA A 22 -9.70 0.52 -13.27
CA ALA A 22 -10.10 1.08 -14.56
C ALA A 22 -11.57 0.79 -14.88
N ARG A 23 -12.05 -0.42 -14.57
CA ARG A 23 -13.45 -0.81 -14.81
C ARG A 23 -14.41 -0.05 -13.90
N GLU A 24 -14.05 0.14 -12.63
CA GLU A 24 -14.91 0.80 -11.66
C GLU A 24 -14.96 2.31 -11.84
N THR A 25 -13.85 2.94 -12.23
CA THR A 25 -13.75 4.39 -12.35
C THR A 25 -13.82 4.90 -13.77
N GLY A 26 -13.68 4.02 -14.77
CA GLY A 26 -13.59 4.41 -16.17
C GLY A 26 -12.29 5.10 -16.56
N ARG A 27 -11.29 5.07 -15.67
CA ARG A 27 -9.99 5.71 -15.91
C ARG A 27 -8.87 4.72 -15.69
N LYS A 28 -7.90 4.72 -16.62
CA LYS A 28 -6.67 3.95 -16.41
C LYS A 28 -5.76 4.71 -15.45
N PRO A 29 -5.21 4.04 -14.42
CA PRO A 29 -4.21 4.69 -13.57
C PRO A 29 -2.94 4.96 -14.37
N LYS A 30 -2.21 6.02 -14.03
CA LYS A 30 -0.98 6.40 -14.71
C LYS A 30 0.12 5.36 -14.55
N GLU A 31 0.07 4.60 -13.47
CA GLU A 31 0.98 3.49 -13.19
C GLU A 31 0.19 2.37 -12.54
N PRO A 32 0.73 1.14 -12.48
CA PRO A 32 0.04 0.03 -11.83
C PRO A 32 -0.39 0.37 -10.42
N LEU A 33 -1.58 -0.10 -10.05
CA LEU A 33 -2.16 0.11 -8.72
C LEU A 33 -2.24 -1.25 -8.02
N TYR A 34 -1.75 -1.30 -6.78
CA TYR A 34 -1.68 -2.53 -6.01
C TYR A 34 -2.55 -2.46 -4.76
N GLU A 35 -3.14 -3.61 -4.41
CA GLU A 35 -3.68 -3.84 -3.08
C GLU A 35 -2.65 -4.66 -2.32
N VAL A 36 -2.12 -4.10 -1.25
CA VAL A 36 -1.04 -4.70 -0.47
C VAL A 36 -1.56 -5.12 0.89
N ASP A 37 -1.44 -6.41 1.19
CA ASP A 37 -1.81 -6.98 2.49
C ASP A 37 -0.55 -7.05 3.34
N VAL A 38 -0.48 -6.22 4.38
CA VAL A 38 0.72 -6.05 5.19
C VAL A 38 0.42 -6.09 6.68
N THR A 39 1.40 -6.53 7.45
CA THR A 39 1.43 -6.32 8.90
C THR A 39 2.38 -5.18 9.18
N VAL A 40 1.91 -4.18 9.91
CA VAL A 40 2.68 -2.96 10.19
C VAL A 40 2.74 -2.69 11.68
N ASP A 41 3.76 -1.94 12.08
CA ASP A 41 3.94 -1.42 13.43
C ASP A 41 3.87 0.11 13.36
N CYS A 42 2.91 0.68 14.06
CA CYS A 42 2.75 2.12 14.17
C CYS A 42 2.88 2.51 15.64
N TYR A 43 4.06 2.97 16.02
CA TYR A 43 4.35 3.39 17.40
C TYR A 43 3.98 2.33 18.44
N GLY A 44 4.36 1.09 18.17
CA GLY A 44 4.12 -0.03 19.07
C GLY A 44 2.80 -0.76 18.88
N VAL A 45 1.92 -0.24 18.04
CA VAL A 45 0.67 -0.90 17.69
C VAL A 45 0.90 -1.72 16.43
N VAL A 46 0.81 -3.03 16.54
CA VAL A 46 1.00 -3.96 15.42
C VAL A 46 -0.37 -4.37 14.90
N GLU A 47 -0.60 -4.17 13.60
CA GLU A 47 -1.86 -4.59 12.99
C GLU A 47 -1.65 -5.02 11.53
N ARG A 48 -2.54 -5.88 11.07
CA ARG A 48 -2.58 -6.32 9.68
C ARG A 48 -3.62 -5.50 8.93
N MET A 49 -3.25 -4.98 7.77
CA MET A 49 -4.16 -4.15 6.97
C MET A 49 -3.95 -4.35 5.49
N LYS A 50 -4.94 -3.94 4.72
CA LYS A 50 -4.81 -3.85 3.27
C LYS A 50 -4.70 -2.38 2.90
N LYS A 51 -3.72 -2.04 2.09
CA LYS A 51 -3.45 -0.67 1.67
C LYS A 51 -3.39 -0.62 0.15
N PHE A 52 -4.03 0.39 -0.43
CA PHE A 52 -3.91 0.64 -1.85
C PHE A 52 -2.70 1.54 -2.10
N MET A 53 -1.83 1.12 -3.00
CA MET A 53 -0.62 1.86 -3.36
C MET A 53 -0.37 1.79 -4.85
N SER A 54 0.11 2.90 -5.42
CA SER A 54 0.66 2.86 -6.76
C SER A 54 1.98 2.08 -6.73
N LYS A 55 2.46 1.68 -7.91
CA LYS A 55 3.74 0.98 -8.02
C LYS A 55 4.88 1.77 -7.40
N SER A 56 4.96 3.08 -7.67
CA SER A 56 5.99 3.95 -7.11
C SER A 56 5.92 4.01 -5.60
N GLU A 57 4.73 4.15 -5.05
CA GLU A 57 4.53 4.19 -3.59
C GLU A 57 4.94 2.88 -2.95
N PHE A 58 4.58 1.76 -3.56
CA PHE A 58 4.92 0.45 -3.04
C PHE A 58 6.44 0.21 -3.05
N GLU A 59 7.10 0.55 -4.15
CA GLU A 59 8.55 0.43 -4.25
C GLU A 59 9.26 1.30 -3.23
N GLN A 60 8.77 2.53 -3.05
CA GLN A 60 9.32 3.44 -2.05
C GLN A 60 9.11 2.91 -0.63
N ALA A 61 7.93 2.36 -0.34
CA ALA A 61 7.64 1.78 0.97
C ALA A 61 8.56 0.60 1.27
N LYS A 62 8.81 -0.28 0.28
CA LYS A 62 9.73 -1.39 0.46
C LYS A 62 11.17 -0.91 0.69
N LYS A 63 11.57 0.12 -0.04
CA LYS A 63 12.93 0.65 0.05
C LYS A 63 13.22 1.30 1.40
N GLN A 64 12.29 2.10 1.89
CA GLN A 64 12.45 2.81 3.16
C GLN A 64 11.97 2.03 4.37
N GLY A 65 11.14 1.00 4.18
CA GLY A 65 10.64 0.14 5.24
C GLY A 65 9.37 0.61 5.92
N TYR A 66 8.77 1.71 5.47
CA TYR A 66 7.53 2.25 6.04
C TYR A 66 6.75 3.02 5.00
N PHE A 67 5.48 3.31 5.31
CA PHE A 67 4.67 4.25 4.54
C PHE A 67 3.86 5.13 5.50
N LEU A 68 3.40 6.27 4.99
CA LEU A 68 2.59 7.20 5.77
C LEU A 68 1.11 6.91 5.57
N ALA A 69 0.36 6.90 6.67
CA ALA A 69 -1.08 6.68 6.60
C ALA A 69 -1.82 7.35 7.75
#